data_f43ea5b071350d299b66617b7126df2c
#
_entry.id   f43ea5b071350d299b66617b7126df2c
#
_cell.length_a   1.000
_cell.length_b   1.000
_cell.length_c   1.000
_cell.angle_alpha   90.00
_cell.angle_beta   90.00
_cell.angle_gamma   90.00
#
_symmetry.space_group_name_H-M   'P 1'
#
loop_
_entity.id
_entity.type
_entity.pdbx_description
1 polymer ?
#
loop_
_entity_poly.entity_id
_entity_poly.type
_entity_poly.pdbx_seq_one_letter_code
_entity_poly.pdbx_strand_id
1 'polypeptide(L)'
;RQVAHEIKNPLTPIKLELQRLIRLKQKGNPAWEEKFDKVADVVLEHIDILTDTANEFSTFAKLYSEEPVLLDLDRILKDQLLIFDNKENISISYLGMEDAFVVAPKPQLIRVFVNLITNAIQAVEMHQREIEAAEGEKFVGKVMIYLRNSTKDGFYDVVVDDNGSGVKEENVGKLFTPNFTTKSAGTGLGLAICRNIMEKCGGEISYKRSYSLGGASFTVTIPKKNDDEEC
;
A
#
# COMPACT_ATOMS: atom_id res chain seq x y z
N ARG A 1 13.14 7.10 18.20
CA ARG A 1 12.34 8.34 18.43
C ARG A 1 11.12 8.41 17.51
N GLN A 2 11.21 8.03 16.26
CA GLN A 2 10.15 8.12 15.25
C GLN A 2 8.94 7.22 15.57
N VAL A 3 9.17 5.92 15.93
CA VAL A 3 8.12 4.97 16.34
C VAL A 3 7.24 5.52 17.48
N ALA A 4 7.88 6.17 18.47
CA ALA A 4 7.14 6.74 19.59
C ALA A 4 6.22 7.90 19.16
N HIS A 5 6.59 8.67 18.15
CA HIS A 5 5.74 9.72 17.58
C HIS A 5 4.56 9.14 16.81
N GLU A 6 4.76 8.10 16.02
CA GLU A 6 3.71 7.47 15.22
C GLU A 6 2.68 6.72 16.08
N ILE A 7 3.13 6.11 17.18
CA ILE A 7 2.22 5.54 18.19
C ILE A 7 1.44 6.65 18.93
N LYS A 8 2.09 7.79 19.21
CA LYS A 8 1.47 8.88 19.94
C LYS A 8 0.39 9.61 19.14
N ASN A 9 0.55 9.67 17.82
CA ASN A 9 -0.39 10.38 16.94
C ASN A 9 -1.82 9.85 17.02
N PRO A 10 -2.12 8.55 16.85
CA PRO A 10 -3.47 8.03 16.99
C PRO A 10 -3.94 7.91 18.46
N LEU A 11 -3.04 7.81 19.43
CA LEU A 11 -3.42 7.79 20.86
C LEU A 11 -3.96 9.13 21.35
N THR A 12 -3.54 10.24 20.77
CA THR A 12 -3.97 11.58 21.20
C THR A 12 -5.46 11.81 20.91
N PRO A 13 -5.99 11.58 19.69
CA PRO A 13 -7.43 11.68 19.42
C PRO A 13 -8.26 10.73 20.30
N ILE A 14 -7.87 9.47 20.44
CA ILE A 14 -8.54 8.49 21.31
C ILE A 14 -8.71 9.08 22.72
N LYS A 15 -7.62 9.55 23.31
CA LYS A 15 -7.63 10.12 24.66
C LYS A 15 -8.53 11.34 24.77
N LEU A 16 -8.46 12.25 23.80
CA LEU A 16 -9.24 13.49 23.82
C LEU A 16 -10.73 13.22 23.69
N GLU A 17 -11.14 12.37 22.76
CA GLU A 17 -12.57 12.05 22.55
C GLU A 17 -13.15 11.28 23.75
N LEU A 18 -12.42 10.31 24.31
CA LEU A 18 -12.85 9.63 25.54
C LEU A 18 -12.95 10.59 26.73
N GLN A 19 -11.98 11.49 26.92
CA GLN A 19 -12.04 12.49 28.00
C GLN A 19 -13.24 13.44 27.82
N ARG A 20 -13.56 13.82 26.59
CA ARG A 20 -14.72 14.66 26.28
C ARG A 20 -16.03 13.95 26.61
N LEU A 21 -16.15 12.67 26.21
CA LEU A 21 -17.33 11.85 26.49
C LEU A 21 -17.55 11.67 28.01
N ILE A 22 -16.48 11.35 28.75
CA ILE A 22 -16.50 11.18 30.20
C ILE A 22 -16.96 12.48 30.89
N ARG A 23 -16.46 13.64 30.47
CA ARG A 23 -16.86 14.94 31.02
C ARG A 23 -18.34 15.26 30.79
N LEU A 24 -18.88 14.92 29.61
CA LEU A 24 -20.31 15.10 29.33
C LEU A 24 -21.15 14.22 30.26
N LYS A 25 -20.78 12.95 30.41
CA LYS A 25 -21.46 12.01 31.32
C LYS A 25 -21.43 12.47 32.79
N GLN A 26 -20.24 12.89 33.27
CA GLN A 26 -20.09 13.38 34.66
C GLN A 26 -20.91 14.64 34.94
N LYS A 27 -21.16 15.50 33.95
CA LYS A 27 -21.99 16.69 34.06
C LYS A 27 -23.49 16.40 33.90
N GLY A 28 -23.90 15.15 33.74
CA GLY A 28 -25.29 14.76 33.50
C GLY A 28 -25.86 15.29 32.18
N ASN A 29 -25.01 15.66 31.23
CA ASN A 29 -25.46 16.20 29.94
C ASN A 29 -25.87 15.02 29.00
N PRO A 30 -27.16 14.93 28.60
CA PRO A 30 -27.65 13.79 27.78
C PRO A 30 -26.95 13.63 26.42
N ALA A 31 -26.28 14.66 25.92
CA ALA A 31 -25.53 14.62 24.69
C ALA A 31 -24.37 13.59 24.70
N TRP A 32 -24.02 12.99 25.84
CA TRP A 32 -23.03 11.92 25.90
C TRP A 32 -23.55 10.63 25.26
N GLU A 33 -24.87 10.31 25.36
CA GLU A 33 -25.47 9.12 24.75
C GLU A 33 -25.46 9.23 23.22
N GLU A 34 -25.87 10.40 22.68
CA GLU A 34 -25.89 10.64 21.23
C GLU A 34 -24.48 10.60 20.60
N LYS A 35 -23.45 10.90 21.41
CA LYS A 35 -22.06 10.93 20.94
C LYS A 35 -21.30 9.64 21.17
N PHE A 36 -21.86 8.72 21.96
CA PHE A 36 -21.16 7.50 22.35
C PHE A 36 -20.73 6.68 21.14
N ASP A 37 -21.66 6.38 20.22
CA ASP A 37 -21.38 5.56 19.04
C ASP A 37 -20.32 6.22 18.13
N LYS A 38 -20.45 7.53 17.90
CA LYS A 38 -19.46 8.28 17.10
C LYS A 38 -18.06 8.26 17.72
N VAL A 39 -17.99 8.38 19.05
CA VAL A 39 -16.70 8.32 19.75
C VAL A 39 -16.14 6.90 19.74
N ALA A 40 -17.00 5.88 19.87
CA ALA A 40 -16.60 4.48 19.77
C ALA A 40 -16.03 4.18 18.38
N ASP A 41 -16.69 4.61 17.30
CA ASP A 41 -16.21 4.44 15.92
C ASP A 41 -14.83 5.08 15.72
N VAL A 42 -14.65 6.33 16.18
CA VAL A 42 -13.35 7.04 16.11
C VAL A 42 -12.28 6.31 16.90
N VAL A 43 -12.60 5.75 18.08
CA VAL A 43 -11.64 5.00 18.89
C VAL A 43 -11.24 3.72 18.20
N LEU A 44 -12.20 2.97 17.63
CA LEU A 44 -11.94 1.73 16.90
C LEU A 44 -11.07 2.00 15.66
N GLU A 45 -11.39 3.02 14.85
CA GLU A 45 -10.58 3.42 13.69
C GLU A 45 -9.12 3.70 14.08
N HIS A 46 -8.90 4.42 15.19
CA HIS A 46 -7.55 4.75 15.64
C HIS A 46 -6.81 3.55 16.26
N ILE A 47 -7.52 2.56 16.82
CA ILE A 47 -6.95 1.28 17.26
C ILE A 47 -6.49 0.48 16.04
N ASP A 48 -7.26 0.45 14.96
CA ASP A 48 -6.87 -0.21 13.71
C ASP A 48 -5.60 0.43 13.13
N ILE A 49 -5.52 1.77 13.08
CA ILE A 49 -4.31 2.49 12.68
C ILE A 49 -3.10 2.14 13.55
N LEU A 50 -3.28 2.01 14.88
CA LEU A 50 -2.22 1.59 15.80
C LEU A 50 -1.75 0.16 15.53
N THR A 51 -2.70 -0.74 15.28
CA THR A 51 -2.43 -2.14 14.97
C THR A 51 -1.64 -2.27 13.67
N ASP A 52 -2.04 -1.56 12.64
CA ASP A 52 -1.35 -1.52 11.35
C ASP A 52 0.06 -0.94 11.51
N THR A 53 0.20 0.17 12.24
CA THR A 53 1.51 0.77 12.54
C THR A 53 2.42 -0.21 13.28
N ALA A 54 1.92 -0.90 14.31
CA ALA A 54 2.70 -1.89 15.06
C ALA A 54 3.12 -3.09 14.20
N ASN A 55 2.22 -3.57 13.32
CA ASN A 55 2.51 -4.63 12.38
C ASN A 55 3.56 -4.21 11.34
N GLU A 56 3.51 -2.99 10.85
CA GLU A 56 4.50 -2.42 9.94
C GLU A 56 5.88 -2.34 10.62
N PHE A 57 5.96 -1.89 11.87
CA PHE A 57 7.22 -1.85 12.63
C PHE A 57 7.75 -3.25 12.96
N SER A 58 6.89 -4.17 13.38
CA SER A 58 7.28 -5.57 13.65
C SER A 58 7.88 -6.21 12.38
N THR A 59 7.28 -5.93 11.24
CA THR A 59 7.77 -6.43 9.95
C THR A 59 9.05 -5.73 9.53
N PHE A 60 9.20 -4.42 9.80
CA PHE A 60 10.46 -3.69 9.57
C PHE A 60 11.61 -4.29 10.39
N ALA A 61 11.36 -4.70 11.63
CA ALA A 61 12.35 -5.37 12.47
C ALA A 61 12.72 -6.78 11.95
N LYS A 62 11.77 -7.51 11.34
CA LYS A 62 11.97 -8.83 10.75
C LYS A 62 12.64 -8.80 9.36
N LEU A 63 12.74 -7.65 8.71
CA LEU A 63 13.39 -7.47 7.40
C LEU A 63 14.86 -7.94 7.34
N TYR A 64 15.47 -8.26 8.48
CA TYR A 64 16.88 -8.63 8.59
C TYR A 64 17.15 -10.13 8.76
N SER A 65 16.10 -10.97 8.88
CA SER A 65 16.26 -12.38 9.29
C SER A 65 15.89 -13.41 8.23
N GLU A 66 15.39 -13.00 7.05
CA GLU A 66 14.92 -13.94 6.04
C GLU A 66 15.94 -14.13 4.92
N GLU A 67 16.31 -15.38 4.65
CA GLU A 67 17.23 -15.72 3.59
C GLU A 67 16.58 -15.60 2.21
N PRO A 68 17.31 -15.07 1.21
CA PRO A 68 16.86 -15.07 -0.18
C PRO A 68 16.71 -16.50 -0.71
N VAL A 69 15.63 -16.75 -1.44
CA VAL A 69 15.36 -18.04 -2.08
C VAL A 69 14.99 -17.82 -3.54
N LEU A 70 15.14 -18.87 -4.36
CA LEU A 70 14.72 -18.85 -5.76
C LEU A 70 13.20 -18.77 -5.85
N LEU A 71 12.69 -17.82 -6.60
CA LEU A 71 11.27 -17.50 -6.73
C LEU A 71 10.86 -17.33 -8.17
N ASP A 72 9.69 -17.83 -8.52
CA ASP A 72 8.99 -17.56 -9.76
C ASP A 72 8.03 -16.36 -9.54
N LEU A 73 8.33 -15.24 -10.19
CA LEU A 73 7.55 -14.00 -10.06
C LEU A 73 6.12 -14.15 -10.59
N ASP A 74 5.95 -14.85 -11.69
CA ASP A 74 4.64 -15.07 -12.32
C ASP A 74 3.70 -15.81 -11.35
N ARG A 75 4.22 -16.88 -10.75
CA ARG A 75 3.48 -17.65 -9.76
C ARG A 75 3.12 -16.84 -8.53
N ILE A 76 4.09 -16.09 -7.99
CA ILE A 76 3.82 -15.23 -6.80
C ILE A 76 2.75 -14.20 -7.12
N LEU A 77 2.82 -13.51 -8.25
CA LEU A 77 1.83 -12.50 -8.63
C LEU A 77 0.44 -13.11 -8.80
N LYS A 78 0.33 -14.25 -9.48
CA LYS A 78 -0.93 -14.98 -9.62
C LYS A 78 -1.53 -15.36 -8.26
N ASP A 79 -0.72 -15.91 -7.35
CA ASP A 79 -1.17 -16.30 -6.01
C ASP A 79 -1.67 -15.07 -5.20
N GLN A 80 -0.99 -13.93 -5.32
CA GLN A 80 -1.42 -12.71 -4.62
C GLN A 80 -2.70 -12.12 -5.22
N LEU A 81 -2.90 -12.20 -6.52
CA LEU A 81 -4.07 -11.65 -7.19
C LEU A 81 -5.37 -12.36 -6.79
N LEU A 82 -5.32 -13.63 -6.40
CA LEU A 82 -6.48 -14.36 -5.89
C LEU A 82 -7.11 -13.70 -4.65
N ILE A 83 -6.32 -12.96 -3.86
CA ILE A 83 -6.81 -12.26 -2.66
C ILE A 83 -7.72 -11.07 -3.04
N PHE A 84 -7.53 -10.51 -4.25
CA PHE A 84 -8.22 -9.31 -4.72
C PHE A 84 -9.36 -9.60 -5.71
N ASP A 85 -9.67 -10.88 -5.99
CA ASP A 85 -10.57 -11.31 -7.07
C ASP A 85 -12.06 -10.92 -6.86
N ASN A 86 -12.44 -10.46 -5.67
CA ASN A 86 -13.83 -10.14 -5.31
C ASN A 86 -14.09 -8.63 -5.09
N LYS A 87 -13.38 -7.76 -5.81
CA LYS A 87 -13.63 -6.30 -5.71
C LYS A 87 -14.74 -5.88 -6.66
N GLU A 88 -15.92 -5.58 -6.11
CA GLU A 88 -17.03 -5.01 -6.88
C GLU A 88 -16.60 -3.68 -7.54
N ASN A 89 -16.94 -3.53 -8.84
CA ASN A 89 -16.66 -2.34 -9.65
C ASN A 89 -15.19 -2.02 -9.94
N ILE A 90 -14.24 -2.90 -9.65
CA ILE A 90 -12.82 -2.74 -10.04
C ILE A 90 -12.39 -3.95 -10.87
N SER A 91 -12.00 -3.70 -12.11
CA SER A 91 -11.42 -4.73 -12.99
C SER A 91 -9.92 -4.82 -12.73
N ILE A 92 -9.46 -5.97 -12.26
CA ILE A 92 -8.03 -6.26 -12.07
C ILE A 92 -7.62 -7.21 -13.19
N SER A 93 -6.60 -6.81 -13.96
CA SER A 93 -6.07 -7.58 -15.08
C SER A 93 -4.57 -7.85 -14.90
N TYR A 94 -4.15 -9.06 -15.26
CA TYR A 94 -2.75 -9.47 -15.19
C TYR A 94 -2.25 -9.97 -16.53
N LEU A 95 -1.08 -9.49 -16.94
CA LEU A 95 -0.32 -9.99 -18.08
C LEU A 95 1.07 -10.41 -17.60
N GLY A 96 1.24 -11.72 -17.45
CA GLY A 96 2.46 -12.33 -16.96
C GLY A 96 3.38 -12.83 -18.06
N MET A 97 4.49 -13.44 -17.63
CA MET A 97 5.42 -14.18 -18.47
C MET A 97 5.93 -15.39 -17.68
N GLU A 98 6.13 -16.49 -18.38
CA GLU A 98 6.70 -17.72 -17.81
C GLU A 98 8.21 -17.57 -17.54
N ASP A 99 8.75 -18.43 -16.67
CA ASP A 99 10.18 -18.53 -16.37
C ASP A 99 10.84 -17.24 -15.86
N ALA A 100 10.09 -16.44 -15.10
CA ALA A 100 10.59 -15.19 -14.50
C ALA A 100 11.19 -15.45 -13.12
N PHE A 101 12.39 -16.01 -13.06
CA PHE A 101 13.04 -16.39 -11.81
C PHE A 101 13.93 -15.28 -11.24
N VAL A 102 13.80 -15.06 -9.92
CA VAL A 102 14.58 -14.11 -9.13
C VAL A 102 15.03 -14.73 -7.82
N VAL A 103 16.04 -14.15 -7.18
CA VAL A 103 16.49 -14.55 -5.83
C VAL A 103 16.16 -13.41 -4.85
N ALA A 104 15.25 -13.68 -3.93
CA ALA A 104 14.79 -12.68 -2.94
C ALA A 104 14.15 -13.33 -1.71
N PRO A 105 14.04 -12.63 -0.58
CA PRO A 105 13.22 -13.08 0.56
C PRO A 105 11.73 -13.05 0.18
N LYS A 106 11.10 -14.23 0.08
CA LYS A 106 9.71 -14.37 -0.40
C LYS A 106 8.69 -13.48 0.32
N PRO A 107 8.63 -13.42 1.66
CA PRO A 107 7.63 -12.60 2.35
C PRO A 107 7.81 -11.11 2.09
N GLN A 108 9.06 -10.64 1.92
CA GLN A 108 9.36 -9.25 1.62
C GLN A 108 8.88 -8.87 0.22
N LEU A 109 9.12 -9.73 -0.76
CA LEU A 109 8.69 -9.50 -2.14
C LEU A 109 7.16 -9.52 -2.27
N ILE A 110 6.48 -10.46 -1.61
CA ILE A 110 5.02 -10.48 -1.50
C ILE A 110 4.50 -9.17 -0.93
N ARG A 111 5.11 -8.67 0.14
CA ARG A 111 4.73 -7.39 0.76
C ARG A 111 4.82 -6.22 -0.21
N VAL A 112 5.86 -6.16 -1.04
CA VAL A 112 5.99 -5.11 -2.07
C VAL A 112 4.79 -5.16 -3.01
N PHE A 113 4.47 -6.33 -3.56
CA PHE A 113 3.37 -6.46 -4.52
C PHE A 113 2.01 -6.17 -3.89
N VAL A 114 1.72 -6.75 -2.71
CA VAL A 114 0.47 -6.49 -1.98
C VAL A 114 0.31 -5.00 -1.68
N ASN A 115 1.38 -4.31 -1.25
CA ASN A 115 1.34 -2.87 -0.99
C ASN A 115 1.01 -2.06 -2.25
N LEU A 116 1.65 -2.35 -3.38
CA LEU A 116 1.40 -1.64 -4.62
C LEU A 116 -0.01 -1.89 -5.17
N ILE A 117 -0.48 -3.14 -5.16
CA ILE A 117 -1.82 -3.50 -5.62
C ILE A 117 -2.88 -2.86 -4.72
N THR A 118 -2.71 -2.91 -3.40
CA THR A 118 -3.63 -2.26 -2.45
C THR A 118 -3.65 -0.75 -2.65
N ASN A 119 -2.49 -0.12 -2.89
CA ASN A 119 -2.42 1.32 -3.17
C ASN A 119 -3.16 1.69 -4.45
N ALA A 120 -3.03 0.90 -5.52
CA ALA A 120 -3.74 1.09 -6.78
C ALA A 120 -5.26 0.96 -6.59
N ILE A 121 -5.72 -0.10 -5.90
CA ILE A 121 -7.15 -0.31 -5.60
C ILE A 121 -7.72 0.87 -4.81
N GLN A 122 -7.04 1.30 -3.74
CA GLN A 122 -7.49 2.42 -2.91
C GLN A 122 -7.53 3.75 -3.70
N ALA A 123 -6.55 4.00 -4.58
CA ALA A 123 -6.55 5.19 -5.44
C ALA A 123 -7.74 5.21 -6.39
N VAL A 124 -8.09 4.06 -6.95
CA VAL A 124 -9.25 3.85 -7.81
C VAL A 124 -10.55 4.04 -7.03
N GLU A 125 -10.69 3.43 -5.84
CA GLU A 125 -11.88 3.57 -4.98
C GLU A 125 -12.12 5.02 -4.56
N MET A 126 -11.05 5.76 -4.24
CA MET A 126 -11.15 7.18 -3.91
C MET A 126 -11.62 8.01 -5.11
N HIS A 127 -11.01 7.79 -6.26
CA HIS A 127 -11.35 8.50 -7.49
C HIS A 127 -12.77 8.21 -7.95
N GLN A 128 -13.22 6.97 -7.84
CA GLN A 128 -14.60 6.57 -8.11
C GLN A 128 -15.59 7.35 -7.25
N ARG A 129 -15.36 7.44 -5.94
CA ARG A 129 -16.23 8.22 -5.03
C ARG A 129 -16.27 9.70 -5.40
N GLU A 130 -15.14 10.27 -5.81
CA GLU A 130 -15.05 11.67 -6.22
C GLU A 130 -15.88 11.94 -7.49
N ILE A 131 -15.78 11.08 -8.52
CA ILE A 131 -16.51 11.20 -9.77
C ILE A 131 -18.02 10.98 -9.56
N GLU A 132 -18.40 9.91 -8.86
CA GLU A 132 -19.81 9.59 -8.59
C GLU A 132 -20.50 10.71 -7.79
N ALA A 133 -19.78 11.34 -6.84
CA ALA A 133 -20.30 12.45 -6.06
C ALA A 133 -20.41 13.77 -6.87
N ALA A 134 -19.52 14.01 -7.83
CA ALA A 134 -19.45 15.25 -8.60
C ALA A 134 -20.33 15.21 -9.86
N GLU A 135 -20.34 14.10 -10.57
CA GLU A 135 -20.89 14.02 -11.94
C GLU A 135 -22.07 13.04 -12.03
N GLY A 136 -22.29 12.20 -11.02
CA GLY A 136 -23.33 11.16 -11.04
C GLY A 136 -23.08 10.05 -12.09
N GLU A 137 -21.90 10.06 -12.74
CA GLU A 137 -21.53 9.07 -13.73
C GLU A 137 -20.95 7.80 -13.08
N LYS A 138 -21.25 6.65 -13.67
CA LYS A 138 -20.71 5.37 -13.22
C LYS A 138 -19.25 5.21 -13.67
N PHE A 139 -18.33 5.26 -12.72
CA PHE A 139 -16.90 5.01 -12.95
C PHE A 139 -16.57 3.52 -12.81
N VAL A 140 -15.84 2.96 -13.77
CA VAL A 140 -15.32 1.60 -13.70
C VAL A 140 -13.84 1.64 -13.36
N GLY A 141 -13.49 1.17 -12.17
CA GLY A 141 -12.12 1.08 -11.72
C GLY A 141 -11.31 0.06 -12.53
N LYS A 142 -10.05 0.39 -12.81
CA LYS A 142 -9.13 -0.52 -13.52
C LYS A 142 -7.76 -0.51 -12.86
N VAL A 143 -7.26 -1.74 -12.61
CA VAL A 143 -5.87 -1.98 -12.18
C VAL A 143 -5.28 -3.02 -13.12
N MET A 144 -4.13 -2.70 -13.72
CA MET A 144 -3.44 -3.59 -14.64
C MET A 144 -2.04 -3.90 -14.10
N ILE A 145 -1.73 -5.18 -14.02
CA ILE A 145 -0.41 -5.64 -13.57
C ILE A 145 0.29 -6.32 -14.74
N TYR A 146 1.56 -5.94 -14.95
CA TYR A 146 2.40 -6.52 -16.01
C TYR A 146 3.67 -7.08 -15.40
N LEU A 147 4.05 -8.30 -15.83
CA LEU A 147 5.38 -8.85 -15.62
C LEU A 147 6.05 -8.98 -16.98
N ARG A 148 7.20 -8.35 -17.16
CA ARG A 148 7.92 -8.30 -18.43
C ARG A 148 9.42 -8.19 -18.23
N ASN A 149 10.19 -8.43 -19.30
CA ASN A 149 11.60 -8.06 -19.32
C ASN A 149 11.74 -6.54 -19.18
N SER A 150 12.68 -6.12 -18.33
CA SER A 150 13.00 -4.68 -18.19
C SER A 150 13.77 -4.19 -19.42
N THR A 151 13.73 -2.88 -19.65
CA THR A 151 14.65 -2.20 -20.57
C THR A 151 16.09 -2.19 -20.03
N LYS A 152 16.26 -2.39 -18.73
CA LYS A 152 17.54 -2.62 -18.09
C LYS A 152 17.92 -4.10 -18.26
N ASP A 153 19.01 -4.36 -18.93
CA ASP A 153 19.46 -5.74 -19.19
C ASP A 153 19.71 -6.51 -17.88
N GLY A 154 19.32 -7.78 -17.85
CA GLY A 154 19.43 -8.61 -16.64
C GLY A 154 18.36 -8.35 -15.57
N PHE A 155 17.26 -7.62 -15.89
CA PHE A 155 16.19 -7.33 -14.94
C PHE A 155 14.80 -7.70 -15.48
N TYR A 156 13.86 -7.91 -14.55
CA TYR A 156 12.42 -7.92 -14.81
C TYR A 156 11.78 -6.64 -14.28
N ASP A 157 10.69 -6.20 -14.93
CA ASP A 157 9.79 -5.16 -14.44
C ASP A 157 8.45 -5.78 -14.05
N VAL A 158 8.01 -5.51 -12.82
CA VAL A 158 6.62 -5.68 -12.41
C VAL A 158 6.00 -4.29 -12.34
N VAL A 159 5.01 -4.05 -13.21
CA VAL A 159 4.34 -2.75 -13.32
C VAL A 159 2.93 -2.88 -12.78
N VAL A 160 2.52 -1.95 -11.92
CA VAL A 160 1.14 -1.82 -11.42
C VAL A 160 0.61 -0.46 -11.89
N ASP A 161 -0.34 -0.50 -12.83
CA ASP A 161 -1.02 0.66 -13.40
C ASP A 161 -2.44 0.75 -12.85
N ASP A 162 -2.92 1.96 -12.58
CA ASP A 162 -4.29 2.22 -12.17
C ASP A 162 -4.92 3.38 -12.97
N ASN A 163 -6.26 3.49 -12.90
CA ASN A 163 -7.01 4.62 -13.44
C ASN A 163 -7.56 5.54 -12.34
N GLY A 164 -6.91 5.59 -11.18
CA GLY A 164 -7.20 6.54 -10.13
C GLY A 164 -6.80 7.98 -10.51
N SER A 165 -6.87 8.91 -9.58
CA SER A 165 -6.51 10.33 -9.81
C SER A 165 -5.01 10.53 -10.08
N GLY A 166 -4.17 9.53 -9.83
CA GLY A 166 -2.71 9.63 -9.89
C GLY A 166 -2.14 10.40 -8.71
N VAL A 167 -0.89 10.84 -8.84
CA VAL A 167 -0.18 11.62 -7.82
C VAL A 167 0.05 13.04 -8.31
N LYS A 168 -0.24 14.03 -7.46
CA LYS A 168 0.04 15.44 -7.74
C LYS A 168 1.54 15.66 -7.90
N GLU A 169 1.95 16.48 -8.86
CA GLU A 169 3.35 16.70 -9.23
C GLU A 169 4.22 17.15 -8.05
N GLU A 170 3.69 18.02 -7.18
CA GLU A 170 4.32 18.48 -5.93
C GLU A 170 4.64 17.37 -4.92
N ASN A 171 3.99 16.22 -5.05
CA ASN A 171 4.11 15.06 -4.15
C ASN A 171 5.00 13.96 -4.71
N VAL A 172 5.29 13.95 -6.01
CA VAL A 172 6.06 12.86 -6.67
C VAL A 172 7.42 12.66 -6.00
N GLY A 173 8.16 13.73 -5.72
CA GLY A 173 9.47 13.64 -5.07
C GLY A 173 9.44 13.13 -3.63
N LYS A 174 8.26 13.06 -3.00
CA LYS A 174 8.08 12.65 -1.61
C LYS A 174 7.51 11.24 -1.45
N LEU A 175 7.07 10.59 -2.54
CA LEU A 175 6.33 9.32 -2.53
C LEU A 175 7.00 8.21 -1.71
N PHE A 176 8.31 8.11 -1.79
CA PHE A 176 9.11 7.09 -1.11
C PHE A 176 9.75 7.60 0.19
N THR A 177 9.35 8.79 0.66
CA THR A 177 9.82 9.32 1.94
C THR A 177 8.98 8.71 3.07
N PRO A 178 9.59 8.21 4.16
CA PRO A 178 8.85 7.71 5.30
C PRO A 178 7.85 8.75 5.84
N ASN A 179 6.67 8.30 6.25
CA ASN A 179 5.56 9.11 6.79
C ASN A 179 4.92 10.08 5.80
N PHE A 180 5.20 9.96 4.52
CA PHE A 180 4.50 10.72 3.52
C PHE A 180 3.24 9.98 3.09
N THR A 181 2.08 10.58 3.33
CA THR A 181 0.77 10.07 2.89
C THR A 181 -0.16 11.22 2.50
N THR A 182 -0.99 10.99 1.52
CA THR A 182 -2.12 11.86 1.15
C THR A 182 -3.45 11.27 1.62
N LYS A 183 -3.43 10.08 2.24
CA LYS A 183 -4.61 9.36 2.75
C LYS A 183 -4.82 9.71 4.22
N SER A 184 -6.08 9.92 4.63
CA SER A 184 -6.43 10.29 6.02
C SER A 184 -6.05 9.21 7.05
N ALA A 185 -6.10 7.93 6.66
CA ALA A 185 -5.80 6.78 7.52
C ALA A 185 -4.48 6.07 7.14
N GLY A 186 -3.64 6.67 6.30
CA GLY A 186 -2.40 6.03 5.85
C GLY A 186 -1.21 6.35 6.77
N THR A 187 -0.40 5.35 7.10
CA THR A 187 0.84 5.53 7.89
C THR A 187 1.96 6.22 7.10
N GLY A 188 1.89 6.21 5.77
CA GLY A 188 2.93 6.77 4.90
C GLY A 188 4.23 5.95 4.87
N LEU A 189 4.22 4.74 5.43
CA LEU A 189 5.41 3.87 5.49
C LEU A 189 5.48 2.86 4.34
N GLY A 190 4.34 2.51 3.74
CA GLY A 190 4.25 1.41 2.78
C GLY A 190 5.21 1.54 1.60
N LEU A 191 5.21 2.66 0.88
CA LEU A 191 6.11 2.87 -0.27
C LEU A 191 7.59 3.01 0.15
N ALA A 192 7.86 3.61 1.29
CA ALA A 192 9.22 3.71 1.83
C ALA A 192 9.79 2.31 2.17
N ILE A 193 8.96 1.44 2.73
CA ILE A 193 9.31 0.03 2.99
C ILE A 193 9.54 -0.72 1.67
N CYS A 194 8.67 -0.55 0.67
CA CYS A 194 8.87 -1.16 -0.65
C CYS A 194 10.20 -0.76 -1.25
N ARG A 195 10.56 0.52 -1.20
CA ARG A 195 11.86 1.01 -1.68
C ARG A 195 13.04 0.35 -0.97
N ASN A 196 13.00 0.29 0.36
CA ASN A 196 14.05 -0.33 1.16
C ASN A 196 14.20 -1.83 0.84
N ILE A 197 13.08 -2.55 0.68
CA ILE A 197 13.10 -3.97 0.27
C ILE A 197 13.76 -4.12 -1.10
N MET A 198 13.33 -3.32 -2.08
CA MET A 198 13.87 -3.41 -3.44
C MET A 198 15.35 -3.08 -3.51
N GLU A 199 15.81 -2.02 -2.82
CA GLU A 199 17.23 -1.68 -2.71
C GLU A 199 18.06 -2.84 -2.14
N LYS A 200 17.56 -3.55 -1.13
CA LYS A 200 18.23 -4.74 -0.57
C LYS A 200 18.26 -5.94 -1.51
N CYS A 201 17.24 -6.09 -2.36
CA CYS A 201 17.22 -7.11 -3.40
C CYS A 201 18.03 -6.73 -4.65
N GLY A 202 18.79 -5.63 -4.62
CA GLY A 202 19.55 -5.13 -5.78
C GLY A 202 18.66 -4.57 -6.89
N GLY A 203 17.40 -4.33 -6.59
CA GLY A 203 16.40 -3.76 -7.49
C GLY A 203 16.07 -2.31 -7.16
N GLU A 204 15.02 -1.81 -7.78
CA GLU A 204 14.53 -0.44 -7.57
C GLU A 204 13.00 -0.37 -7.71
N ILE A 205 12.41 0.69 -7.18
CA ILE A 205 11.02 1.04 -7.37
C ILE A 205 10.91 2.47 -7.89
N SER A 206 10.07 2.69 -8.88
CA SER A 206 9.84 3.98 -9.50
C SER A 206 8.36 4.27 -9.69
N TYR A 207 8.04 5.54 -9.89
CA TYR A 207 6.70 6.05 -10.19
C TYR A 207 6.72 6.87 -11.47
N LYS A 208 5.66 6.75 -12.25
CA LYS A 208 5.29 7.68 -13.32
C LYS A 208 3.77 7.78 -13.41
N ARG A 209 3.25 8.77 -14.12
CA ARG A 209 1.84 8.78 -14.48
C ARG A 209 1.56 7.66 -15.47
N SER A 210 0.48 6.91 -15.28
CA SER A 210 0.10 5.87 -16.24
C SER A 210 -0.32 6.50 -17.56
N TYR A 211 0.37 6.12 -18.62
CA TYR A 211 0.03 6.60 -19.98
C TYR A 211 -1.24 5.93 -20.51
N SER A 212 -1.45 4.65 -20.14
CA SER A 212 -2.55 3.83 -20.65
C SER A 212 -3.87 4.07 -19.92
N LEU A 213 -3.81 4.29 -18.59
CA LEU A 213 -4.97 4.38 -17.71
C LEU A 213 -5.19 5.78 -17.13
N GLY A 214 -4.18 6.67 -17.19
CA GLY A 214 -4.27 8.05 -16.72
C GLY A 214 -4.03 8.26 -15.22
N GLY A 215 -4.02 7.22 -14.39
CA GLY A 215 -3.72 7.27 -12.96
C GLY A 215 -2.24 7.11 -12.64
N ALA A 216 -1.90 6.30 -11.65
CA ALA A 216 -0.52 6.02 -11.26
C ALA A 216 0.03 4.76 -11.97
N SER A 217 1.34 4.73 -12.15
CA SER A 217 2.11 3.60 -12.64
C SER A 217 3.32 3.42 -11.75
N PHE A 218 3.33 2.35 -10.94
CA PHE A 218 4.48 1.95 -10.14
C PHE A 218 5.20 0.81 -10.81
N THR A 219 6.52 0.93 -10.95
CA THR A 219 7.37 -0.12 -11.53
C THR A 219 8.37 -0.60 -10.50
N VAL A 220 8.39 -1.90 -10.27
CA VAL A 220 9.41 -2.62 -9.51
C VAL A 220 10.34 -3.25 -10.52
N THR A 221 11.62 -2.89 -10.49
CA THR A 221 12.66 -3.48 -11.31
C THR A 221 13.52 -4.37 -10.42
N ILE A 222 13.60 -5.68 -10.74
CA ILE A 222 14.28 -6.69 -9.91
C ILE A 222 15.26 -7.49 -10.74
N PRO A 223 16.49 -7.80 -10.23
CA PRO A 223 17.48 -8.59 -10.96
C PRO A 223 16.94 -10.00 -11.26
N LYS A 224 17.19 -10.46 -12.46
CA LYS A 224 16.99 -11.86 -12.83
C LYS A 224 17.93 -12.76 -12.02
N LYS A 225 17.54 -14.01 -11.81
CA LYS A 225 18.50 -15.01 -11.35
C LYS A 225 19.69 -15.02 -12.29
N ASN A 226 20.91 -14.88 -11.77
CA ASN A 226 22.13 -15.08 -12.55
C ASN A 226 22.30 -16.57 -12.80
N ASP A 227 22.58 -16.96 -14.05
CA ASP A 227 22.86 -18.36 -14.41
C ASP A 227 24.16 -18.90 -13.77
N ASP A 228 25.02 -18.01 -13.27
CA ASP A 228 26.30 -18.35 -12.63
C ASP A 228 26.17 -18.67 -11.11
N GLU A 229 25.02 -18.47 -10.47
CA GLU A 229 24.77 -18.89 -9.09
C GLU A 229 24.14 -20.29 -9.07
N GLU A 230 24.99 -21.33 -9.28
CA GLU A 230 24.62 -22.70 -8.89
C GLU A 230 24.39 -22.78 -7.38
N CYS A 231 23.24 -23.38 -7.00
CA CYS A 231 22.88 -23.68 -5.60
C CYS A 231 23.88 -24.57 -4.89
#